data_461a80b62fb88b3cf79a73a9720d9466
#
_entry.id   461a80b62fb88b3cf79a73a9720d9466
#
_cell.length_a   1.000
_cell.length_b   1.000
_cell.length_c   1.000
_cell.angle_alpha   90.00
_cell.angle_beta   90.00
_cell.angle_gamma   90.00
#
_symmetry.space_group_name_H-M   'P 1'
#
loop_
_entity.id
_entity.type
_entity.pdbx_description
1 polymer ?
#
loop_
_entity_poly.entity_id
_entity_poly.type
_entity_poly.pdbx_seq_one_letter_code
_entity_poly.pdbx_strand_id
1 'polypeptide(L)'
;IAHDLFNGTLGIFEQGYDPYLSLWDPISHWMSVEQALYAIVDRPEFVREMLSRMVRGYLSMLDQLEEQGLLCHHQSLIHCTGAYTDELPSKGFDPKKPVAKDIWMFGLAQMLTTVSPDMFDEFEIEMSMPIFERFGLVYYGCCDPLDRKMKQVKKIPNVRKISVSPWADEEMSAAEIKSDYVYSRKPNPALLAWPEFNEDEVRKHLQATVDVSARNGCPLELILKDISTVKYEPTRLSRWADIAMDIVGG
;
A
#
# COMPACT_ATOMS: atom_id res chain seq x y z
N ILE A 1 -24.88 12.45 -20.12
CA ILE A 1 -24.18 13.75 -20.11
C ILE A 1 -22.78 13.61 -20.72
N ALA A 2 -21.87 12.77 -20.18
CA ALA A 2 -20.51 12.64 -20.72
C ALA A 2 -20.50 12.12 -22.18
N HIS A 3 -21.28 11.08 -22.49
CA HIS A 3 -21.45 10.59 -23.87
C HIS A 3 -21.94 11.65 -24.82
N ASP A 4 -22.91 12.46 -24.40
CA ASP A 4 -23.47 13.56 -25.24
C ASP A 4 -22.44 14.69 -25.42
N LEU A 5 -21.67 14.99 -24.32
CA LEU A 5 -20.68 16.06 -24.32
C LEU A 5 -19.52 15.76 -25.28
N PHE A 6 -19.01 14.53 -25.24
CA PHE A 6 -17.85 14.13 -26.03
C PHE A 6 -18.19 13.56 -27.40
N ASN A 7 -19.48 13.25 -27.66
CA ASN A 7 -20.02 12.86 -28.96
C ASN A 7 -19.12 11.91 -29.77
N GLY A 8 -18.57 10.88 -29.10
CA GLY A 8 -17.68 9.90 -29.70
C GLY A 8 -16.24 10.37 -29.96
N THR A 9 -15.87 11.61 -29.59
CA THR A 9 -14.49 12.10 -29.71
C THR A 9 -13.55 11.43 -28.71
N LEU A 10 -14.06 11.09 -27.51
CA LEU A 10 -13.33 10.38 -26.47
C LEU A 10 -14.06 9.11 -26.05
N GLY A 11 -13.32 8.06 -25.76
CA GLY A 11 -13.86 6.87 -25.09
C GLY A 11 -14.25 7.20 -23.65
N ILE A 12 -15.40 6.71 -23.21
CA ILE A 12 -15.90 6.89 -21.84
C ILE A 12 -15.98 5.51 -21.20
N PHE A 13 -15.28 5.36 -20.06
CA PHE A 13 -15.25 4.14 -19.29
C PHE A 13 -15.74 4.41 -17.87
N GLU A 14 -16.59 3.55 -17.36
CA GLU A 14 -16.94 3.52 -15.94
C GLU A 14 -15.92 2.66 -15.21
N GLN A 15 -15.13 3.28 -14.34
CA GLN A 15 -14.05 2.58 -13.65
C GLN A 15 -14.53 1.87 -12.38
N GLY A 16 -15.61 2.33 -11.77
CA GLY A 16 -16.05 1.87 -10.46
C GLY A 16 -15.21 2.48 -9.31
N TYR A 17 -15.55 2.11 -8.09
CA TYR A 17 -14.87 2.55 -6.88
C TYR A 17 -13.70 1.61 -6.56
N ASP A 18 -12.53 2.18 -6.35
CA ASP A 18 -11.31 1.47 -5.95
C ASP A 18 -11.07 1.69 -4.45
N PRO A 19 -11.43 0.73 -3.59
CA PRO A 19 -11.39 0.91 -2.14
C PRO A 19 -9.96 0.86 -1.61
N TYR A 20 -9.69 1.71 -0.61
CA TYR A 20 -8.51 1.60 0.24
C TYR A 20 -8.90 1.75 1.71
N LEU A 21 -8.09 1.25 2.62
CA LEU A 21 -8.34 1.30 4.04
C LEU A 21 -7.27 2.12 4.76
N SER A 22 -7.70 3.21 5.35
CA SER A 22 -6.94 3.96 6.35
C SER A 22 -7.93 4.46 7.41
N LEU A 23 -8.08 3.73 8.51
CA LEU A 23 -8.96 4.15 9.60
C LEU A 23 -8.37 5.35 10.34
N TRP A 24 -7.05 5.48 10.35
CA TRP A 24 -6.34 6.48 11.13
C TRP A 24 -6.19 7.84 10.46
N ASP A 25 -6.20 7.91 9.12
CA ASP A 25 -6.10 9.19 8.42
C ASP A 25 -7.29 10.13 8.76
N PRO A 26 -8.57 9.69 8.69
CA PRO A 26 -9.68 10.52 9.16
C PRO A 26 -9.56 10.93 10.63
N ILE A 27 -9.11 10.02 11.49
CA ILE A 27 -8.93 10.31 12.93
C ILE A 27 -7.92 11.45 13.14
N SER A 28 -6.81 11.43 12.38
CA SER A 28 -5.80 12.49 12.43
C SER A 28 -6.35 13.87 12.04
N HIS A 29 -7.34 13.92 11.16
CA HIS A 29 -8.03 15.15 10.77
C HIS A 29 -9.03 15.61 11.84
N TRP A 30 -9.67 14.68 12.55
CA TRP A 30 -10.67 15.04 13.56
C TRP A 30 -10.07 15.52 14.89
N MET A 31 -8.91 14.95 15.28
CA MET A 31 -8.35 15.24 16.59
C MET A 31 -6.83 15.47 16.61
N SER A 32 -6.17 15.61 15.49
CA SER A 32 -4.72 15.65 15.28
C SER A 32 -4.02 14.32 15.59
N VAL A 33 -2.83 14.12 15.00
CA VAL A 33 -2.00 12.92 15.23
C VAL A 33 -1.60 12.80 16.70
N GLU A 34 -1.17 13.90 17.31
CA GLU A 34 -0.73 13.91 18.71
C GLU A 34 -1.85 13.49 19.65
N GLN A 35 -3.04 14.08 19.52
CA GLN A 35 -4.19 13.75 20.36
C GLN A 35 -4.68 12.32 20.15
N ALA A 36 -4.60 11.81 18.91
CA ALA A 36 -4.96 10.44 18.60
C ALA A 36 -3.99 9.44 19.26
N LEU A 37 -2.68 9.72 19.24
CA LEU A 37 -1.67 8.88 19.89
C LEU A 37 -1.82 8.89 21.43
N TYR A 38 -2.10 10.06 22.04
CA TYR A 38 -2.42 10.12 23.48
C TYR A 38 -3.70 9.34 23.80
N ALA A 39 -4.73 9.44 22.95
CA ALA A 39 -5.99 8.76 23.19
C ALA A 39 -5.86 7.23 23.20
N ILE A 40 -4.95 6.65 22.46
CA ILE A 40 -4.67 5.20 22.49
C ILE A 40 -4.26 4.78 23.92
N VAL A 41 -3.48 5.61 24.61
CA VAL A 41 -2.99 5.32 25.97
C VAL A 41 -4.00 5.73 27.04
N ASP A 42 -4.51 6.95 26.96
CA ASP A 42 -5.31 7.56 28.03
C ASP A 42 -6.79 7.16 27.98
N ARG A 43 -7.30 6.82 26.78
CA ARG A 43 -8.72 6.51 26.54
C ARG A 43 -8.88 5.36 25.55
N PRO A 44 -8.27 4.17 25.77
CA PRO A 44 -8.28 3.08 24.81
C PRO A 44 -9.69 2.60 24.44
N GLU A 45 -10.62 2.60 25.40
CA GLU A 45 -12.01 2.21 25.14
C GLU A 45 -12.73 3.16 24.17
N PHE A 46 -12.47 4.46 24.30
CA PHE A 46 -13.00 5.45 23.37
C PHE A 46 -12.46 5.20 21.95
N VAL A 47 -11.16 4.91 21.81
CA VAL A 47 -10.53 4.63 20.53
C VAL A 47 -11.10 3.35 19.92
N ARG A 48 -11.25 2.26 20.72
CA ARG A 48 -11.85 1.00 20.23
C ARG A 48 -13.29 1.22 19.75
N GLU A 49 -14.11 1.96 20.49
CA GLU A 49 -15.49 2.23 20.06
C GLU A 49 -15.54 3.08 18.78
N MET A 50 -14.67 4.08 18.67
CA MET A 50 -14.55 4.90 17.46
C MET A 50 -14.15 4.04 16.25
N LEU A 51 -13.10 3.24 16.35
CA LEU A 51 -12.66 2.34 15.30
C LEU A 51 -13.74 1.32 14.93
N SER A 52 -14.41 0.74 15.94
CA SER A 52 -15.53 -0.20 15.72
C SER A 52 -16.66 0.42 14.90
N ARG A 53 -17.00 1.69 15.15
CA ARG A 53 -18.01 2.42 14.36
C ARG A 53 -17.54 2.64 12.93
N MET A 54 -16.28 3.03 12.75
CA MET A 54 -15.70 3.24 11.42
C MET A 54 -15.68 1.92 10.61
N VAL A 55 -15.28 0.82 11.24
CA VAL A 55 -15.29 -0.51 10.61
C VAL A 55 -16.70 -0.91 10.17
N ARG A 56 -17.70 -0.77 11.05
CA ARG A 56 -19.10 -1.05 10.69
C ARG A 56 -19.58 -0.17 9.53
N GLY A 57 -19.23 1.12 9.55
CA GLY A 57 -19.56 2.03 8.45
C GLY A 57 -18.89 1.63 7.14
N TYR A 58 -17.63 1.23 7.20
CA TYR A 58 -16.89 0.77 6.03
C TYR A 58 -17.49 -0.52 5.43
N LEU A 59 -17.79 -1.51 6.27
CA LEU A 59 -18.44 -2.76 5.85
C LEU A 59 -19.81 -2.51 5.22
N SER A 60 -20.61 -1.63 5.83
CA SER A 60 -21.91 -1.23 5.25
C SER A 60 -21.77 -0.51 3.89
N MET A 61 -20.75 0.34 3.74
CA MET A 61 -20.45 0.97 2.44
C MET A 61 -20.04 -0.10 1.42
N LEU A 62 -19.20 -1.04 1.80
CA LEU A 62 -18.74 -2.12 0.92
C LEU A 62 -19.91 -3.00 0.46
N ASP A 63 -20.82 -3.36 1.36
CA ASP A 63 -22.03 -4.14 1.02
C ASP A 63 -22.89 -3.40 -0.03
N GLN A 64 -23.05 -2.07 0.12
CA GLN A 64 -23.79 -1.26 -0.84
C GLN A 64 -23.07 -1.17 -2.21
N LEU A 65 -21.74 -1.07 -2.22
CA LEU A 65 -20.96 -1.04 -3.46
C LEU A 65 -21.06 -2.38 -4.21
N GLU A 66 -21.00 -3.49 -3.50
CA GLU A 66 -21.18 -4.84 -4.07
C GLU A 66 -22.62 -5.03 -4.59
N GLU A 67 -23.63 -4.62 -3.82
CA GLU A 67 -25.04 -4.73 -4.22
C GLU A 67 -25.32 -3.98 -5.51
N GLN A 68 -24.74 -2.79 -5.66
CA GLN A 68 -24.92 -1.92 -6.82
C GLN A 68 -23.96 -2.21 -7.97
N GLY A 69 -22.98 -3.12 -7.81
CA GLY A 69 -21.97 -3.43 -8.82
C GLY A 69 -21.00 -2.27 -9.09
N LEU A 70 -20.70 -1.47 -8.08
CA LEU A 70 -19.90 -0.25 -8.22
C LEU A 70 -18.41 -0.42 -7.88
N LEU A 71 -17.94 -1.63 -7.57
CA LEU A 71 -16.53 -1.86 -7.33
C LEU A 71 -15.73 -1.88 -8.64
N CYS A 72 -14.52 -1.31 -8.60
CA CYS A 72 -13.56 -1.39 -9.69
C CYS A 72 -13.01 -2.81 -9.81
N HIS A 73 -13.11 -3.43 -10.99
CA HIS A 73 -12.54 -4.76 -11.25
C HIS A 73 -11.40 -4.73 -12.29
N HIS A 74 -11.06 -3.57 -12.80
CA HIS A 74 -9.94 -3.35 -13.72
C HIS A 74 -8.79 -2.61 -13.03
N GLN A 75 -8.38 -3.12 -11.86
CA GLN A 75 -7.26 -2.54 -11.14
C GLN A 75 -5.95 -2.83 -11.89
N SER A 76 -5.35 -1.83 -12.50
CA SER A 76 -3.99 -1.91 -13.05
C SER A 76 -2.94 -1.45 -12.04
N LEU A 77 -3.35 -0.61 -11.10
CA LEU A 77 -2.51 -0.05 -10.03
C LEU A 77 -3.23 -0.19 -8.70
N ILE A 78 -2.44 -0.43 -7.64
CA ILE A 78 -2.88 -0.35 -6.25
C ILE A 78 -2.02 0.71 -5.59
N HIS A 79 -2.59 1.88 -5.30
CA HIS A 79 -1.86 3.00 -4.74
C HIS A 79 -0.65 3.38 -5.62
N CYS A 80 0.54 2.84 -5.37
CA CYS A 80 1.77 3.18 -6.09
C CYS A 80 2.45 1.99 -6.77
N THR A 81 1.79 0.85 -6.86
CA THR A 81 2.35 -0.39 -7.43
C THR A 81 1.39 -1.04 -8.41
N GLY A 82 1.91 -1.88 -9.31
CA GLY A 82 1.09 -2.67 -10.22
C GLY A 82 0.21 -3.69 -9.49
N ALA A 83 -1.03 -3.81 -9.93
CA ALA A 83 -2.02 -4.77 -9.41
C ALA A 83 -1.97 -6.13 -10.13
N TYR A 84 -0.87 -6.43 -10.81
CA TYR A 84 -0.76 -7.63 -11.63
C TYR A 84 -0.77 -8.89 -10.79
N THR A 85 -1.65 -9.84 -11.15
CA THR A 85 -1.77 -11.17 -10.57
C THR A 85 -2.60 -12.05 -11.48
N ASP A 86 -2.39 -13.36 -11.43
CA ASP A 86 -3.20 -14.40 -12.06
C ASP A 86 -4.22 -15.02 -11.08
N GLU A 87 -4.23 -14.58 -9.83
CA GLU A 87 -5.15 -15.04 -8.79
C GLU A 87 -6.48 -14.29 -8.78
N LEU A 88 -6.51 -13.09 -9.36
CA LEU A 88 -7.72 -12.26 -9.45
C LEU A 88 -8.07 -11.92 -10.91
N PRO A 89 -9.36 -11.83 -11.22
CA PRO A 89 -10.51 -11.98 -10.31
C PRO A 89 -10.72 -13.45 -9.88
N SER A 90 -11.49 -13.64 -8.81
CA SER A 90 -11.77 -14.97 -8.25
C SER A 90 -12.59 -15.85 -9.20
N LYS A 91 -12.57 -17.16 -8.98
CA LYS A 91 -13.35 -18.11 -9.80
C LYS A 91 -14.85 -17.80 -9.68
N GLY A 92 -15.49 -17.62 -10.83
CA GLY A 92 -16.93 -17.29 -10.91
C GLY A 92 -17.22 -15.79 -10.95
N PHE A 93 -16.19 -14.97 -11.19
CA PHE A 93 -16.30 -13.54 -11.37
C PHE A 93 -17.39 -13.12 -12.35
N ASP A 94 -18.21 -12.15 -11.94
CA ASP A 94 -19.18 -11.47 -12.79
C ASP A 94 -18.78 -10.00 -12.98
N PRO A 95 -18.36 -9.58 -14.18
CA PRO A 95 -17.94 -8.20 -14.43
C PRO A 95 -19.06 -7.16 -14.25
N LYS A 96 -20.32 -7.59 -14.21
CA LYS A 96 -21.45 -6.69 -13.94
C LYS A 96 -21.74 -6.53 -12.45
N LYS A 97 -21.19 -7.42 -11.62
CA LYS A 97 -21.38 -7.41 -10.19
C LYS A 97 -20.10 -7.84 -9.46
N PRO A 98 -19.01 -7.05 -9.59
CA PRO A 98 -17.76 -7.35 -8.93
C PRO A 98 -17.95 -7.28 -7.41
N VAL A 99 -17.29 -8.19 -6.69
CA VAL A 99 -17.28 -8.22 -5.22
C VAL A 99 -15.85 -8.00 -4.71
N ALA A 100 -15.71 -7.67 -3.43
CA ALA A 100 -14.40 -7.38 -2.84
C ALA A 100 -13.38 -8.52 -3.00
N LYS A 101 -13.82 -9.78 -3.04
CA LYS A 101 -12.97 -10.96 -3.31
C LYS A 101 -12.34 -10.98 -4.69
N ASP A 102 -12.84 -10.19 -5.63
CA ASP A 102 -12.33 -10.14 -7.00
C ASP A 102 -11.22 -9.10 -7.17
N ILE A 103 -10.94 -8.29 -6.16
CA ILE A 103 -10.07 -7.14 -6.22
C ILE A 103 -9.05 -7.09 -5.10
N TRP A 104 -8.02 -6.27 -5.32
CA TRP A 104 -7.05 -5.92 -4.29
C TRP A 104 -7.59 -4.87 -3.32
N MET A 105 -7.07 -4.90 -2.10
CA MET A 105 -7.19 -3.87 -1.09
C MET A 105 -5.82 -3.25 -0.80
N PHE A 106 -5.76 -1.93 -0.69
CA PHE A 106 -4.62 -1.21 -0.13
C PHE A 106 -4.94 -0.79 1.30
N GLY A 107 -4.09 -1.15 2.27
CA GLY A 107 -4.25 -0.80 3.68
C GLY A 107 -3.02 -0.11 4.25
N LEU A 108 -3.22 0.86 5.15
CA LEU A 108 -2.14 1.58 5.83
C LEU A 108 -2.58 2.20 7.15
N ALA A 109 -1.61 2.41 8.06
CA ALA A 109 -1.78 3.15 9.31
C ALA A 109 -0.50 3.93 9.66
N GLN A 110 -0.09 4.86 8.80
CA GLN A 110 1.21 5.56 8.91
C GLN A 110 1.39 6.30 10.23
N MET A 111 0.33 6.89 10.79
CA MET A 111 0.44 7.59 12.07
C MET A 111 0.80 6.69 13.25
N LEU A 112 0.61 5.38 13.12
CA LEU A 112 0.99 4.41 14.14
C LEU A 112 2.47 3.97 14.06
N THR A 113 3.31 4.69 13.33
CA THR A 113 4.75 4.39 13.18
C THR A 113 5.45 4.21 14.54
N THR A 114 5.15 5.06 15.50
CA THR A 114 5.84 5.12 16.80
C THR A 114 5.24 4.26 17.91
N VAL A 115 4.06 3.66 17.69
CA VAL A 115 3.45 2.78 18.68
C VAL A 115 4.13 1.40 18.70
N SER A 116 4.02 0.68 19.82
CA SER A 116 4.55 -0.67 19.96
C SER A 116 3.89 -1.65 18.96
N PRO A 117 4.54 -2.77 18.63
CA PRO A 117 3.92 -3.82 17.82
C PRO A 117 2.59 -4.32 18.40
N ASP A 118 2.46 -4.43 19.72
CA ASP A 118 1.24 -4.89 20.38
C ASP A 118 0.10 -3.86 20.24
N MET A 119 0.39 -2.57 20.42
CA MET A 119 -0.60 -1.52 20.17
C MET A 119 -1.00 -1.41 18.70
N PHE A 120 -0.05 -1.61 17.79
CA PHE A 120 -0.33 -1.67 16.37
C PHE A 120 -1.23 -2.87 16.02
N ASP A 121 -0.97 -4.01 16.65
CA ASP A 121 -1.80 -5.21 16.48
C ASP A 121 -3.23 -4.95 16.92
N GLU A 122 -3.40 -4.48 18.15
CA GLU A 122 -4.71 -4.25 18.78
C GLU A 122 -5.54 -3.18 18.05
N PHE A 123 -4.94 -2.02 17.77
CA PHE A 123 -5.68 -0.84 17.29
C PHE A 123 -5.70 -0.71 15.76
N GLU A 124 -4.90 -1.48 15.03
CA GLU A 124 -4.93 -1.49 13.57
C GLU A 124 -5.31 -2.84 13.03
N ILE A 125 -4.48 -3.89 13.26
CA ILE A 125 -4.64 -5.16 12.56
C ILE A 125 -5.93 -5.85 12.99
N GLU A 126 -6.17 -6.02 14.31
CA GLU A 126 -7.37 -6.69 14.81
C GLU A 126 -8.64 -5.92 14.46
N MET A 127 -8.60 -4.58 14.56
CA MET A 127 -9.74 -3.74 14.22
C MET A 127 -10.07 -3.75 12.73
N SER A 128 -9.07 -3.78 11.87
CA SER A 128 -9.22 -3.77 10.40
C SER A 128 -9.46 -5.14 9.80
N MET A 129 -9.21 -6.22 10.54
CA MET A 129 -9.31 -7.59 10.05
C MET A 129 -10.63 -7.91 9.35
N PRO A 130 -11.82 -7.58 9.90
CA PRO A 130 -13.10 -7.87 9.24
C PRO A 130 -13.25 -7.25 7.85
N ILE A 131 -12.51 -6.15 7.58
CA ILE A 131 -12.48 -5.51 6.26
C ILE A 131 -11.51 -6.26 5.35
N PHE A 132 -10.27 -6.53 5.82
CA PHE A 132 -9.26 -7.22 5.01
C PHE A 132 -9.71 -8.59 4.54
N GLU A 133 -10.42 -9.34 5.38
CA GLU A 133 -10.95 -10.68 5.05
C GLU A 133 -11.96 -10.68 3.89
N ARG A 134 -12.56 -9.54 3.54
CA ARG A 134 -13.49 -9.40 2.41
C ARG A 134 -12.79 -9.41 1.06
N PHE A 135 -11.53 -8.97 1.00
CA PHE A 135 -10.81 -8.76 -0.26
C PHE A 135 -10.05 -10.00 -0.73
N GLY A 136 -9.80 -10.07 -2.04
CA GLY A 136 -9.05 -11.17 -2.63
C GLY A 136 -7.58 -11.15 -2.23
N LEU A 137 -6.93 -10.02 -2.39
CA LEU A 137 -5.53 -9.81 -1.99
C LEU A 137 -5.36 -8.46 -1.30
N VAL A 138 -4.34 -8.33 -0.46
CA VAL A 138 -4.00 -7.09 0.24
C VAL A 138 -2.56 -6.67 -0.03
N TYR A 139 -2.39 -5.39 -0.32
CA TYR A 139 -1.13 -4.67 -0.22
C TYR A 139 -1.15 -3.82 1.05
N TYR A 140 -0.23 -4.05 1.98
CA TYR A 140 -0.22 -3.34 3.25
C TYR A 140 1.02 -2.45 3.44
N GLY A 141 0.78 -1.23 3.96
CA GLY A 141 1.78 -0.24 4.33
C GLY A 141 2.14 0.75 3.22
N CYS A 142 2.68 1.88 3.61
CA CYS A 142 3.07 2.97 2.72
C CYS A 142 4.45 3.52 3.06
N CYS A 143 4.53 4.65 3.79
CA CYS A 143 5.79 5.32 4.13
C CYS A 143 6.30 4.99 5.55
N ASP A 144 5.51 4.29 6.34
CA ASP A 144 5.85 3.84 7.68
C ASP A 144 6.85 2.68 7.65
N PRO A 145 7.85 2.64 8.55
CA PRO A 145 8.70 1.48 8.75
C PRO A 145 7.91 0.37 9.43
N LEU A 146 7.79 -0.77 8.75
CA LEU A 146 7.06 -1.95 9.24
C LEU A 146 7.99 -3.08 9.72
N ASP A 147 9.31 -2.90 9.65
CA ASP A 147 10.31 -3.89 10.00
C ASP A 147 10.06 -4.57 11.35
N ARG A 148 9.63 -3.81 12.37
CA ARG A 148 9.30 -4.32 13.71
C ARG A 148 7.86 -4.82 13.87
N LYS A 149 7.01 -4.64 12.85
CA LYS A 149 5.57 -4.95 12.86
C LYS A 149 5.18 -6.02 11.85
N MET A 150 6.17 -6.63 11.17
CA MET A 150 5.93 -7.63 10.13
C MET A 150 5.09 -8.81 10.62
N LYS A 151 5.30 -9.25 11.87
CA LYS A 151 4.52 -10.36 12.46
C LYS A 151 3.03 -10.03 12.57
N GLN A 152 2.71 -8.77 12.85
CA GLN A 152 1.34 -8.29 12.93
C GLN A 152 0.71 -8.21 11.54
N VAL A 153 1.42 -7.61 10.59
CA VAL A 153 0.96 -7.50 9.19
C VAL A 153 0.70 -8.88 8.57
N LYS A 154 1.54 -9.85 8.86
CA LYS A 154 1.37 -11.24 8.38
C LYS A 154 0.16 -11.98 8.94
N LYS A 155 -0.56 -11.43 9.93
CA LYS A 155 -1.86 -11.95 10.39
C LYS A 155 -2.98 -11.73 9.38
N ILE A 156 -2.83 -10.77 8.47
CA ILE A 156 -3.78 -10.52 7.39
C ILE A 156 -3.73 -11.72 6.42
N PRO A 157 -4.78 -12.53 6.30
CA PRO A 157 -4.70 -13.86 5.66
C PRO A 157 -4.44 -13.80 4.15
N ASN A 158 -4.79 -12.69 3.52
CA ASN A 158 -4.68 -12.46 2.08
C ASN A 158 -3.65 -11.37 1.73
N VAL A 159 -2.78 -10.97 2.68
CA VAL A 159 -1.67 -10.06 2.37
C VAL A 159 -0.72 -10.73 1.38
N ARG A 160 -0.40 -10.01 0.30
CA ARG A 160 0.49 -10.48 -0.76
C ARG A 160 1.70 -9.59 -0.92
N LYS A 161 1.53 -8.28 -0.75
CA LYS A 161 2.61 -7.30 -0.82
C LYS A 161 2.73 -6.56 0.50
N ILE A 162 3.96 -6.38 0.96
CA ILE A 162 4.26 -5.61 2.16
C ILE A 162 5.22 -4.48 1.81
N SER A 163 4.84 -3.26 2.18
CA SER A 163 5.65 -2.08 1.94
C SER A 163 6.91 -2.07 2.79
N VAL A 164 8.03 -1.82 2.14
CA VAL A 164 9.32 -1.57 2.82
C VAL A 164 9.75 -0.15 2.49
N SER A 165 9.49 0.75 3.43
CA SER A 165 9.73 2.19 3.28
C SER A 165 11.22 2.53 3.28
N PRO A 166 11.61 3.77 2.87
CA PRO A 166 13.01 4.20 2.95
C PRO A 166 13.61 4.17 4.36
N TRP A 167 12.76 4.15 5.39
CA TRP A 167 13.11 4.24 6.81
C TRP A 167 13.15 2.88 7.52
N ALA A 168 12.68 1.83 6.85
CA ALA A 168 12.66 0.48 7.39
C ALA A 168 14.06 -0.17 7.33
N ASP A 169 14.36 -1.02 8.31
CA ASP A 169 15.50 -1.92 8.25
C ASP A 169 15.24 -2.97 7.16
N GLU A 170 16.05 -2.91 6.09
CA GLU A 170 15.89 -3.76 4.91
C GLU A 170 16.16 -5.23 5.22
N GLU A 171 17.21 -5.52 6.01
CA GLU A 171 17.59 -6.89 6.35
C GLU A 171 16.54 -7.54 7.27
N MET A 172 16.08 -6.80 8.29
CA MET A 172 15.00 -7.27 9.18
C MET A 172 13.71 -7.52 8.40
N SER A 173 13.37 -6.60 7.49
CA SER A 173 12.17 -6.74 6.64
C SER A 173 12.25 -7.95 5.73
N ALA A 174 13.39 -8.16 5.05
CA ALA A 174 13.58 -9.28 4.13
C ALA A 174 13.57 -10.63 4.86
N ALA A 175 14.20 -10.71 6.04
CA ALA A 175 14.20 -11.91 6.87
C ALA A 175 12.81 -12.36 7.32
N GLU A 176 11.85 -11.43 7.43
CA GLU A 176 10.46 -11.73 7.76
C GLU A 176 9.58 -11.96 6.51
N ILE A 177 9.86 -11.31 5.40
CA ILE A 177 9.09 -11.41 4.14
C ILE A 177 9.39 -12.71 3.42
N LYS A 178 10.66 -13.05 3.23
CA LYS A 178 11.13 -14.26 2.53
C LYS A 178 10.46 -14.42 1.15
N SER A 179 10.19 -15.66 0.77
CA SER A 179 9.48 -16.00 -0.48
C SER A 179 7.96 -15.89 -0.39
N ASP A 180 7.41 -15.62 0.79
CA ASP A 180 5.98 -15.71 1.05
C ASP A 180 5.21 -14.47 0.61
N TYR A 181 5.90 -13.30 0.56
CA TYR A 181 5.31 -12.01 0.22
C TYR A 181 6.19 -11.22 -0.73
N VAL A 182 5.60 -10.32 -1.51
CA VAL A 182 6.35 -9.38 -2.33
C VAL A 182 6.99 -8.31 -1.43
N TYR A 183 8.32 -8.22 -1.51
CA TYR A 183 9.12 -7.17 -0.89
C TYR A 183 8.96 -5.87 -1.71
N SER A 184 7.97 -5.06 -1.31
CA SER A 184 7.59 -3.84 -2.03
C SER A 184 8.46 -2.66 -1.55
N ARG A 185 9.67 -2.55 -2.11
CA ARG A 185 10.68 -1.58 -1.69
C ARG A 185 10.44 -0.20 -2.27
N LYS A 186 10.48 0.78 -1.40
CA LYS A 186 10.50 2.21 -1.75
C LYS A 186 11.88 2.78 -1.47
N PRO A 187 12.78 2.87 -2.47
CA PRO A 187 14.09 3.49 -2.30
C PRO A 187 13.98 4.97 -1.92
N ASN A 188 15.01 5.51 -1.27
CA ASN A 188 14.99 6.89 -0.80
C ASN A 188 14.95 7.88 -1.98
N PRO A 189 13.85 8.65 -2.15
CA PRO A 189 13.71 9.59 -3.26
C PRO A 189 14.61 10.80 -3.15
N ALA A 190 15.25 11.05 -2.00
CA ALA A 190 16.16 12.17 -1.79
C ALA A 190 17.36 12.14 -2.75
N LEU A 191 17.75 10.96 -3.25
CA LEU A 191 18.81 10.82 -4.24
C LEU A 191 18.51 11.59 -5.54
N LEU A 192 17.24 11.74 -5.91
CA LEU A 192 16.82 12.52 -7.06
C LEU A 192 16.81 14.03 -6.77
N ALA A 193 16.70 14.41 -5.51
CA ALA A 193 16.62 15.80 -5.07
C ALA A 193 17.99 16.45 -4.78
N TRP A 194 19.09 15.70 -4.83
CA TRP A 194 20.42 16.23 -4.62
C TRP A 194 20.82 17.25 -5.70
N PRO A 195 21.71 18.20 -5.41
CA PRO A 195 22.17 19.19 -6.40
C PRO A 195 22.67 18.54 -7.68
N GLU A 196 23.48 17.50 -7.56
CA GLU A 196 23.97 16.67 -8.66
C GLU A 196 23.38 15.26 -8.56
N PHE A 197 22.92 14.73 -9.70
CA PHE A 197 22.42 13.36 -9.77
C PHE A 197 23.60 12.39 -9.87
N ASN A 198 23.85 11.67 -8.80
CA ASN A 198 24.94 10.69 -8.71
C ASN A 198 24.43 9.27 -9.01
N GLU A 199 24.68 8.79 -10.22
CA GLU A 199 24.26 7.45 -10.67
C GLU A 199 24.91 6.32 -9.87
N ASP A 200 26.17 6.49 -9.48
CA ASP A 200 26.90 5.47 -8.70
C ASP A 200 26.26 5.27 -7.32
N GLU A 201 25.85 6.35 -6.67
CA GLU A 201 25.13 6.26 -5.40
C GLU A 201 23.74 5.65 -5.58
N VAL A 202 23.01 5.99 -6.64
CA VAL A 202 21.72 5.36 -6.95
C VAL A 202 21.91 3.87 -7.18
N ARG A 203 22.89 3.49 -8.00
CA ARG A 203 23.22 2.09 -8.28
C ARG A 203 23.58 1.35 -7.01
N LYS A 204 24.43 1.88 -6.18
CA LYS A 204 24.85 1.29 -4.92
C LYS A 204 23.67 1.02 -3.98
N HIS A 205 22.75 1.99 -3.83
CA HIS A 205 21.56 1.84 -2.99
C HIS A 205 20.61 0.77 -3.53
N LEU A 206 20.36 0.77 -4.84
CA LEU A 206 19.48 -0.22 -5.45
C LEU A 206 20.09 -1.62 -5.41
N GLN A 207 21.39 -1.75 -5.67
CA GLN A 207 22.10 -3.02 -5.59
C GLN A 207 22.05 -3.60 -4.17
N ALA A 208 22.26 -2.79 -3.15
CA ALA A 208 22.15 -3.25 -1.76
C ALA A 208 20.76 -3.85 -1.45
N THR A 209 19.69 -3.20 -1.94
CA THR A 209 18.33 -3.73 -1.82
C THR A 209 18.15 -5.07 -2.56
N VAL A 210 18.66 -5.17 -3.80
CA VAL A 210 18.61 -6.42 -4.58
C VAL A 210 19.37 -7.53 -3.88
N ASP A 211 20.56 -7.25 -3.36
CA ASP A 211 21.37 -8.22 -2.64
C ASP A 211 20.67 -8.73 -1.36
N VAL A 212 20.03 -7.83 -0.60
CA VAL A 212 19.24 -8.19 0.60
C VAL A 212 18.07 -9.08 0.22
N SER A 213 17.29 -8.70 -0.79
CA SER A 213 16.13 -9.47 -1.24
C SER A 213 16.54 -10.84 -1.78
N ALA A 214 17.60 -10.91 -2.56
CA ALA A 214 18.11 -12.17 -3.14
C ALA A 214 18.60 -13.14 -2.06
N ARG A 215 19.39 -12.67 -1.06
CA ARG A 215 19.86 -13.51 0.05
C ARG A 215 18.72 -14.11 0.85
N ASN A 216 17.60 -13.40 0.97
CA ASN A 216 16.41 -13.84 1.72
C ASN A 216 15.35 -14.52 0.83
N GLY A 217 15.57 -14.62 -0.49
CA GLY A 217 14.65 -15.24 -1.44
C GLY A 217 13.37 -14.45 -1.66
N CYS A 218 13.38 -13.12 -1.41
CA CYS A 218 12.19 -12.28 -1.54
C CYS A 218 11.89 -11.95 -3.00
N PRO A 219 10.65 -12.15 -3.48
CA PRO A 219 10.18 -11.48 -4.70
C PRO A 219 10.24 -9.97 -4.51
N LEU A 220 10.95 -9.26 -5.37
CA LEU A 220 11.23 -7.82 -5.23
C LEU A 220 10.46 -6.98 -6.25
N GLU A 221 9.89 -5.88 -5.81
CA GLU A 221 9.54 -4.75 -6.66
C GLU A 221 10.16 -3.45 -6.13
N LEU A 222 10.59 -2.58 -7.04
CA LEU A 222 11.17 -1.27 -6.75
C LEU A 222 10.19 -0.18 -7.14
N ILE A 223 9.82 0.68 -6.20
CA ILE A 223 8.83 1.74 -6.41
C ILE A 223 9.46 3.09 -6.10
N LEU A 224 9.75 3.88 -7.13
CA LEU A 224 10.19 5.25 -6.97
C LEU A 224 8.97 6.16 -6.73
N LYS A 225 8.81 6.63 -5.50
CA LYS A 225 7.69 7.49 -5.10
C LYS A 225 8.12 8.62 -4.14
N ASP A 226 7.18 9.50 -3.82
CA ASP A 226 7.37 10.63 -2.89
C ASP A 226 8.50 11.58 -3.32
N ILE A 227 8.63 11.78 -4.62
CA ILE A 227 9.66 12.63 -5.23
C ILE A 227 9.27 14.08 -5.02
N SER A 228 10.03 14.82 -4.21
CA SER A 228 9.79 16.24 -3.95
C SER A 228 10.26 17.13 -5.10
N THR A 229 11.37 16.78 -5.74
CA THR A 229 11.95 17.53 -6.86
C THR A 229 12.97 16.68 -7.62
N VAL A 230 13.11 16.96 -8.90
CA VAL A 230 14.18 16.44 -9.78
C VAL A 230 15.14 17.58 -10.22
N LYS A 231 15.15 18.70 -9.48
CA LYS A 231 16.02 19.88 -9.76
C LYS A 231 15.90 20.41 -11.19
N TYR A 232 14.67 20.43 -11.74
CA TYR A 232 14.38 20.81 -13.12
C TYR A 232 15.04 19.93 -14.20
N GLU A 233 15.48 18.72 -13.83
CA GLU A 233 16.08 17.73 -14.72
C GLU A 233 15.18 16.46 -14.78
N PRO A 234 14.10 16.45 -15.57
CA PRO A 234 13.16 15.31 -15.63
C PRO A 234 13.82 14.00 -16.08
N THR A 235 14.96 14.09 -16.79
CA THR A 235 15.76 12.92 -17.20
C THR A 235 16.33 12.12 -16.02
N ARG A 236 16.36 12.67 -14.80
CA ARG A 236 16.75 11.91 -13.60
C ARG A 236 15.82 10.73 -13.35
N LEU A 237 14.54 10.85 -13.71
CA LEU A 237 13.57 9.77 -13.58
C LEU A 237 13.89 8.61 -14.52
N SER A 238 14.15 8.91 -15.79
CA SER A 238 14.53 7.88 -16.78
C SER A 238 15.85 7.21 -16.41
N ARG A 239 16.87 8.01 -16.03
CA ARG A 239 18.19 7.48 -15.62
C ARG A 239 18.07 6.59 -14.38
N TRP A 240 17.23 6.96 -13.41
CA TRP A 240 16.96 6.10 -12.25
C TRP A 240 16.30 4.79 -12.68
N ALA A 241 15.31 4.85 -13.58
CA ALA A 241 14.62 3.67 -14.09
C ALA A 241 15.58 2.76 -14.88
N ASP A 242 16.44 3.34 -15.72
CA ASP A 242 17.43 2.60 -16.48
C ASP A 242 18.41 1.85 -15.55
N ILE A 243 18.89 2.52 -14.49
CA ILE A 243 19.75 1.90 -13.48
C ILE A 243 19.01 0.75 -12.76
N ALA A 244 17.76 0.97 -12.37
CA ALA A 244 16.97 -0.06 -11.70
C ALA A 244 16.76 -1.28 -12.60
N MET A 245 16.38 -1.07 -13.86
CA MET A 245 16.19 -2.15 -14.85
C MET A 245 17.48 -2.91 -15.16
N ASP A 246 18.59 -2.21 -15.24
CA ASP A 246 19.91 -2.81 -15.46
C ASP A 246 20.32 -3.75 -14.30
N ILE A 247 20.03 -3.35 -13.05
CA ILE A 247 20.35 -4.15 -11.87
C ILE A 247 19.45 -5.39 -11.74
N VAL A 248 18.14 -5.27 -12.05
CA VAL A 248 17.20 -6.39 -11.88
C VAL A 248 17.12 -7.31 -13.11
N GLY A 249 17.57 -6.85 -14.27
CA GLY A 249 17.54 -7.59 -15.53
C GLY A 249 18.85 -8.29 -15.90
N GLY A 250 19.93 -8.08 -15.09
CA GLY A 250 21.27 -8.65 -15.34
C GLY A 250 21.49 -10.08 -14.88
#